data_e4374381411c74d1d41ed4228efc849e
#
_entry.id   e4374381411c74d1d41ed4228efc849e
#
_cell.length_a   1.000
_cell.length_b   1.000
_cell.length_c   1.000
_cell.angle_alpha   90.00
_cell.angle_beta   90.00
_cell.angle_gamma   90.00
#
_symmetry.space_group_name_H-M   'P 1'
#
loop_
_entity.id
_entity.type
_entity.pdbx_description
1 polymer ?
#
loop_
_entity_poly.entity_id
_entity_poly.type
_entity_poly.pdbx_seq_one_letter_code
_entity_poly.pdbx_strand_id
1 'polypeptide(L)'
;METPAVQPPPLSAPSNSPKAVATGLKLLAIGVLIGLLWIALLLVDGVRRERLGFREEARAEIAQTWGGSQTLVGPLLAVPFTYAAKTVRELTDSRGVPVRTEEVRTVHAWAYFLPAEYEVSGRLDPSLRHRGIFTIPVYEAPLSLKGRFQPSAAAIGVEGASFDWAKARAIVGLTYPRGLRSAPVLQWGGQAVTLEPGIPRDGWGDTLEAPVKIDASGAAAGVEFAMEMTLQGSTRIAVAPVGARNVVTLKSSWVDPSFGGTALPIRRTVGPEGFDARWELSYFGRGYPQQWSEGAGQSEVSVGQIAN
;
A
#
# COMPACT_ATOMS: atom_id res chain seq x y z
N MET A 1 -97.68 34.71 -21.18
CA MET A 1 -96.77 33.69 -21.71
C MET A 1 -95.60 33.60 -20.69
N GLU A 2 -95.72 32.66 -19.73
CA GLU A 2 -94.72 32.40 -18.70
C GLU A 2 -93.82 31.29 -19.21
N THR A 3 -92.52 31.51 -19.17
CA THR A 3 -91.50 30.50 -19.53
C THR A 3 -91.19 29.66 -18.33
N PRO A 4 -91.23 28.29 -18.41
CA PRO A 4 -90.95 27.51 -17.23
C PRO A 4 -89.43 27.43 -16.96
N ALA A 5 -89.11 27.63 -15.65
CA ALA A 5 -87.70 27.51 -15.13
C ALA A 5 -87.23 26.09 -15.21
N VAL A 6 -86.08 25.89 -15.88
CA VAL A 6 -85.35 24.59 -15.90
C VAL A 6 -84.59 24.42 -14.60
N GLN A 7 -84.93 23.42 -13.82
CA GLN A 7 -84.20 22.98 -12.62
C GLN A 7 -82.91 22.24 -13.07
N PRO A 8 -81.73 22.57 -12.44
CA PRO A 8 -80.52 21.79 -12.70
C PRO A 8 -80.64 20.38 -12.10
N PRO A 9 -80.00 19.37 -12.74
CA PRO A 9 -80.05 18.00 -12.26
C PRO A 9 -79.35 17.86 -10.91
N PRO A 10 -79.78 16.95 -10.01
CA PRO A 10 -79.15 16.73 -8.71
C PRO A 10 -77.74 16.13 -8.89
N LEU A 11 -76.76 16.71 -8.16
CA LEU A 11 -75.41 16.17 -8.03
C LEU A 11 -75.53 14.76 -7.43
N SER A 12 -75.20 13.73 -8.24
CA SER A 12 -75.10 12.36 -7.77
C SER A 12 -73.95 12.20 -6.77
N ALA A 13 -74.28 11.82 -5.52
CA ALA A 13 -73.32 11.47 -4.50
C ALA A 13 -72.44 10.28 -5.00
N PRO A 14 -71.11 10.25 -4.68
CA PRO A 14 -70.25 9.14 -5.09
C PRO A 14 -70.77 7.86 -4.46
N SER A 15 -71.27 6.94 -5.25
CA SER A 15 -71.64 5.60 -4.81
C SER A 15 -70.39 4.81 -4.45
N ASN A 16 -70.14 4.59 -3.19
CA ASN A 16 -69.13 3.62 -2.71
C ASN A 16 -69.55 2.23 -3.20
N SER A 17 -69.11 1.84 -4.39
CA SER A 17 -69.44 0.50 -4.90
C SER A 17 -68.69 -0.54 -4.07
N PRO A 18 -69.33 -1.68 -3.65
CA PRO A 18 -68.67 -2.71 -2.84
C PRO A 18 -67.41 -3.28 -3.48
N LYS A 19 -67.23 -3.10 -4.78
CA LYS A 19 -66.01 -3.48 -5.54
C LYS A 19 -64.83 -2.55 -5.20
N ALA A 20 -65.01 -1.26 -4.96
CA ALA A 20 -63.93 -0.32 -4.59
C ALA A 20 -63.40 -0.64 -3.18
N VAL A 21 -64.24 -0.97 -2.22
CA VAL A 21 -63.86 -1.37 -0.85
C VAL A 21 -63.08 -2.69 -0.87
N ALA A 22 -63.51 -3.67 -1.68
CA ALA A 22 -62.83 -4.97 -1.80
C ALA A 22 -61.43 -4.82 -2.47
N THR A 23 -61.28 -3.90 -3.43
CA THR A 23 -59.98 -3.59 -4.07
C THR A 23 -59.05 -2.89 -3.09
N GLY A 24 -59.57 -1.94 -2.30
CA GLY A 24 -58.77 -1.25 -1.24
C GLY A 24 -58.24 -2.22 -0.18
N LEU A 25 -59.06 -3.18 0.26
CA LEU A 25 -58.66 -4.22 1.24
C LEU A 25 -57.56 -5.16 0.64
N LYS A 26 -57.66 -5.53 -0.62
CA LYS A 26 -56.62 -6.31 -1.31
C LYS A 26 -55.30 -5.56 -1.41
N LEU A 27 -55.31 -4.28 -1.76
CA LEU A 27 -54.10 -3.45 -1.80
C LEU A 27 -53.48 -3.26 -0.42
N LEU A 28 -54.28 -3.09 0.64
CA LEU A 28 -53.81 -3.03 2.01
C LEU A 28 -53.15 -4.36 2.41
N ALA A 29 -53.76 -5.50 2.12
CA ALA A 29 -53.19 -6.82 2.41
C ALA A 29 -51.85 -7.05 1.69
N ILE A 30 -51.73 -6.63 0.42
CA ILE A 30 -50.49 -6.67 -0.35
C ILE A 30 -49.43 -5.76 0.30
N GLY A 31 -49.80 -4.54 0.69
CA GLY A 31 -48.91 -3.60 1.38
C GLY A 31 -48.37 -4.17 2.69
N VAL A 32 -49.25 -4.82 3.50
CA VAL A 32 -48.85 -5.49 4.74
C VAL A 32 -47.87 -6.64 4.48
N LEU A 33 -48.17 -7.48 3.45
CA LEU A 33 -47.27 -8.58 3.06
C LEU A 33 -45.90 -8.07 2.61
N ILE A 34 -45.85 -7.02 1.79
CA ILE A 34 -44.60 -6.38 1.37
C ILE A 34 -43.84 -5.85 2.60
N GLY A 35 -44.52 -5.20 3.53
CA GLY A 35 -43.90 -4.71 4.78
C GLY A 35 -43.31 -5.84 5.62
N LEU A 36 -44.02 -6.95 5.78
CA LEU A 36 -43.51 -8.11 6.51
C LEU A 36 -42.30 -8.74 5.84
N LEU A 37 -42.33 -8.87 4.49
CA LEU A 37 -41.16 -9.33 3.73
C LEU A 37 -39.96 -8.40 3.86
N TRP A 38 -40.19 -7.08 3.85
CA TRP A 38 -39.14 -6.08 4.06
C TRP A 38 -38.49 -6.21 5.43
N ILE A 39 -39.30 -6.40 6.49
CA ILE A 39 -38.79 -6.61 7.86
C ILE A 39 -37.94 -7.91 7.91
N ALA A 40 -38.41 -9.00 7.30
CA ALA A 40 -37.64 -10.24 7.23
C ALA A 40 -36.29 -10.05 6.52
N LEU A 41 -36.25 -9.31 5.41
CA LEU A 41 -35.02 -8.98 4.68
C LEU A 41 -34.07 -8.15 5.52
N LEU A 42 -34.56 -7.15 6.28
CA LEU A 42 -33.74 -6.34 7.18
C LEU A 42 -33.11 -7.17 8.31
N LEU A 43 -33.86 -8.15 8.87
CA LEU A 43 -33.34 -9.06 9.89
C LEU A 43 -32.22 -9.95 9.33
N VAL A 44 -32.41 -10.51 8.12
CA VAL A 44 -31.37 -11.31 7.45
C VAL A 44 -30.13 -10.48 7.15
N ASP A 45 -30.29 -9.24 6.67
CA ASP A 45 -29.15 -8.33 6.41
C ASP A 45 -28.42 -7.97 7.70
N GLY A 46 -29.13 -7.77 8.82
CA GLY A 46 -28.56 -7.57 10.14
C GLY A 46 -27.66 -8.73 10.57
N VAL A 47 -28.14 -9.96 10.50
CA VAL A 47 -27.38 -11.17 10.84
C VAL A 47 -26.17 -11.35 9.90
N ARG A 48 -26.33 -11.03 8.61
CA ARG A 48 -25.23 -11.06 7.65
C ARG A 48 -24.12 -10.09 8.00
N ARG A 49 -24.47 -8.85 8.36
CA ARG A 49 -23.49 -7.80 8.76
C ARG A 49 -22.75 -8.20 10.03
N GLU A 50 -23.46 -8.72 11.02
CA GLU A 50 -22.86 -9.21 12.26
C GLU A 50 -21.84 -10.33 11.99
N ARG A 51 -22.19 -11.32 11.17
CA ARG A 51 -21.24 -12.38 10.78
C ARG A 51 -20.02 -11.87 10.02
N LEU A 52 -20.18 -10.87 9.15
CA LEU A 52 -19.07 -10.23 8.48
C LEU A 52 -18.16 -9.49 9.49
N GLY A 53 -18.75 -8.83 10.48
CA GLY A 53 -18.01 -8.18 11.57
C GLY A 53 -17.15 -9.17 12.37
N PHE A 54 -17.72 -10.27 12.84
CA PHE A 54 -16.98 -11.32 13.55
C PHE A 54 -15.87 -11.98 12.71
N ARG A 55 -16.10 -12.14 11.40
CA ARG A 55 -15.06 -12.65 10.51
C ARG A 55 -13.89 -11.68 10.40
N GLU A 56 -14.16 -10.38 10.29
CA GLU A 56 -13.14 -9.35 10.19
C GLU A 56 -12.36 -9.19 11.50
N GLU A 57 -13.04 -9.29 12.64
CA GLU A 57 -12.41 -9.32 13.96
C GLU A 57 -11.47 -10.54 14.12
N ALA A 58 -11.92 -11.74 13.73
CA ALA A 58 -11.09 -12.93 13.73
C ALA A 58 -9.87 -12.81 12.81
N ARG A 59 -10.01 -12.14 11.65
CA ARG A 59 -8.88 -11.83 10.76
C ARG A 59 -7.89 -10.86 11.40
N ALA A 60 -8.39 -9.78 12.00
CA ALA A 60 -7.57 -8.79 12.66
C ALA A 60 -6.75 -9.41 13.81
N GLU A 61 -7.36 -10.30 14.59
CA GLU A 61 -6.69 -10.99 15.69
C GLU A 61 -5.60 -11.94 15.20
N ILE A 62 -5.85 -12.71 14.14
CA ILE A 62 -4.82 -13.55 13.52
C ILE A 62 -3.71 -12.68 12.90
N ALA A 63 -4.06 -11.55 12.25
CA ALA A 63 -3.09 -10.63 11.71
C ALA A 63 -2.15 -10.03 12.77
N GLN A 64 -2.64 -9.80 13.99
CA GLN A 64 -1.83 -9.30 15.11
C GLN A 64 -0.79 -10.32 15.60
N THR A 65 -1.07 -11.61 15.49
CA THR A 65 -0.22 -12.69 16.04
C THR A 65 0.61 -13.37 14.98
N TRP A 66 0.09 -13.54 13.76
CA TRP A 66 0.75 -14.26 12.68
C TRP A 66 1.36 -13.34 11.62
N GLY A 67 0.79 -12.17 11.41
CA GLY A 67 1.07 -11.23 10.35
C GLY A 67 -0.16 -11.02 9.46
N GLY A 68 -0.40 -9.77 9.09
CA GLY A 68 -1.51 -9.37 8.22
C GLY A 68 -1.16 -9.47 6.73
N SER A 69 -1.79 -8.59 5.95
CA SER A 69 -1.43 -8.39 4.54
C SER A 69 -0.04 -7.78 4.46
N GLN A 70 0.93 -8.54 3.97
CA GLN A 70 2.32 -8.09 3.88
C GLN A 70 2.58 -7.30 2.60
N THR A 71 3.27 -6.18 2.76
CA THR A 71 3.90 -5.45 1.66
C THR A 71 5.39 -5.31 1.97
N LEU A 72 6.22 -5.78 1.05
CA LEU A 72 7.67 -5.69 1.10
C LEU A 72 8.13 -4.53 0.21
N VAL A 73 8.87 -3.59 0.79
CA VAL A 73 9.45 -2.43 0.11
C VAL A 73 10.96 -2.44 0.27
N GLY A 74 11.70 -2.45 -0.80
CA GLY A 74 13.16 -2.38 -0.73
C GLY A 74 13.89 -3.71 -0.91
N PRO A 75 15.23 -3.70 -0.69
CA PRO A 75 15.98 -2.65 0.02
C PRO A 75 16.12 -1.34 -0.78
N LEU A 76 16.21 -0.24 -0.02
CA LEU A 76 16.58 1.08 -0.52
C LEU A 76 17.92 1.49 0.13
N LEU A 77 18.70 2.31 -0.56
CA LEU A 77 19.93 2.88 -0.03
C LEU A 77 19.68 4.33 0.36
N ALA A 78 19.85 4.66 1.64
CA ALA A 78 19.80 6.02 2.16
C ALA A 78 21.21 6.52 2.47
N VAL A 79 21.55 7.71 1.98
CA VAL A 79 22.86 8.32 2.18
C VAL A 79 22.68 9.75 2.70
N PRO A 80 23.24 10.12 3.86
CA PRO A 80 23.17 11.48 4.32
C PRO A 80 24.11 12.36 3.49
N PHE A 81 23.68 13.60 3.24
CA PHE A 81 24.49 14.59 2.57
C PHE A 81 24.25 15.98 3.15
N THR A 82 25.20 16.89 2.88
CA THR A 82 25.12 18.29 3.27
C THR A 82 25.27 19.18 2.04
N TYR A 83 24.63 20.33 2.08
CA TYR A 83 24.79 21.36 1.06
C TYR A 83 24.61 22.76 1.66
N ALA A 84 25.13 23.78 0.96
CA ALA A 84 25.01 25.19 1.38
C ALA A 84 23.73 25.79 0.77
N ALA A 85 22.73 26.08 1.61
CA ALA A 85 21.54 26.81 1.21
C ALA A 85 21.78 28.31 1.38
N LYS A 86 21.60 29.10 0.31
CA LYS A 86 21.65 30.55 0.35
C LYS A 86 20.24 31.11 0.54
N THR A 87 20.03 31.83 1.62
CA THR A 87 18.80 32.54 1.89
C THR A 87 19.03 34.03 1.80
N VAL A 88 18.32 34.71 0.92
CA VAL A 88 18.37 36.18 0.84
C VAL A 88 17.33 36.74 1.81
N ARG A 89 17.76 37.49 2.81
CA ARG A 89 16.89 38.25 3.69
C ARG A 89 16.96 39.73 3.33
N GLU A 90 15.82 40.33 3.13
CA GLU A 90 15.70 41.79 3.04
C GLU A 90 15.55 42.35 4.47
N LEU A 91 16.56 43.00 4.96
CA LEU A 91 16.57 43.69 6.23
C LEU A 91 16.50 45.20 5.95
N THR A 92 15.82 45.97 6.79
CA THR A 92 15.83 47.43 6.73
C THR A 92 16.90 47.94 7.68
N ASP A 93 17.83 48.73 7.16
CA ASP A 93 18.85 49.35 8.00
C ASP A 93 18.23 50.41 8.93
N SER A 94 19.06 50.96 9.84
CA SER A 94 18.63 51.98 10.78
C SER A 94 18.20 53.33 10.15
N ARG A 95 18.34 53.46 8.82
CA ARG A 95 17.94 54.61 8.00
C ARG A 95 16.71 54.33 7.14
N GLY A 96 16.08 53.13 7.29
CA GLY A 96 14.92 52.77 6.51
C GLY A 96 15.22 52.23 5.11
N VAL A 97 16.51 51.97 4.78
CA VAL A 97 16.91 51.48 3.46
C VAL A 97 16.91 49.95 3.45
N PRO A 98 16.25 49.28 2.47
CA PRO A 98 16.29 47.81 2.35
C PRO A 98 17.70 47.35 1.98
N VAL A 99 18.30 46.51 2.82
CA VAL A 99 19.59 45.86 2.61
C VAL A 99 19.36 44.37 2.40
N ARG A 100 19.86 43.83 1.29
CA ARG A 100 19.84 42.40 1.01
C ARG A 100 21.06 41.75 1.66
N THR A 101 20.82 40.88 2.63
CA THR A 101 21.87 40.10 3.26
C THR A 101 21.73 38.63 2.79
N GLU A 102 22.80 38.09 2.23
CA GLU A 102 22.89 36.66 1.92
C GLU A 102 23.35 35.92 3.17
N GLU A 103 22.52 35.03 3.67
CA GLU A 103 22.87 34.11 4.75
C GLU A 103 23.09 32.71 4.14
N VAL A 104 24.29 32.16 4.33
CA VAL A 104 24.63 30.79 3.90
C VAL A 104 24.48 29.88 5.10
N ARG A 105 23.59 28.89 4.95
CA ARG A 105 23.34 27.90 5.98
C ARG A 105 23.66 26.50 5.47
N THR A 106 24.38 25.70 6.25
CA THR A 106 24.54 24.27 5.96
C THR A 106 23.27 23.51 6.29
N VAL A 107 22.73 22.82 5.31
CA VAL A 107 21.55 21.96 5.44
C VAL A 107 21.99 20.51 5.40
N HIS A 108 21.44 19.71 6.33
CA HIS A 108 21.60 18.27 6.38
C HIS A 108 20.36 17.63 5.77
N ALA A 109 20.55 16.70 4.86
CA ALA A 109 19.49 16.04 4.13
C ALA A 109 19.82 14.55 3.88
N TRP A 110 18.82 13.79 3.45
CA TRP A 110 18.98 12.40 3.05
C TRP A 110 18.70 12.24 1.56
N ALA A 111 19.55 11.48 0.89
CA ALA A 111 19.33 11.01 -0.46
C ALA A 111 18.96 9.54 -0.46
N TYR A 112 17.94 9.19 -1.21
CA TYR A 112 17.46 7.83 -1.36
C TYR A 112 17.71 7.33 -2.77
N PHE A 113 18.26 6.14 -2.86
CA PHE A 113 18.56 5.49 -4.14
C PHE A 113 17.87 4.13 -4.18
N LEU A 114 17.23 3.85 -5.28
CA LEU A 114 16.62 2.58 -5.57
C LEU A 114 17.57 1.68 -6.38
N PRO A 115 17.45 0.34 -6.30
CA PRO A 115 18.32 -0.55 -7.06
C PRO A 115 18.10 -0.40 -8.57
N ALA A 116 19.16 -0.57 -9.35
CA ALA A 116 19.08 -0.67 -10.81
C ALA A 116 18.41 -1.99 -11.22
N GLU A 117 18.76 -3.08 -10.54
CA GLU A 117 18.19 -4.41 -10.74
C GLU A 117 17.62 -4.93 -9.43
N TYR A 118 16.41 -5.48 -9.49
CA TYR A 118 15.73 -6.03 -8.34
C TYR A 118 15.01 -7.33 -8.73
N GLU A 119 15.40 -8.42 -8.11
CA GLU A 119 14.78 -9.71 -8.31
C GLU A 119 14.33 -10.29 -6.98
N VAL A 120 13.08 -10.73 -6.93
CA VAL A 120 12.47 -11.43 -5.80
C VAL A 120 11.99 -12.78 -6.26
N SER A 121 12.40 -13.83 -5.58
CA SER A 121 11.89 -15.17 -5.80
C SER A 121 11.47 -15.80 -4.50
N GLY A 122 10.42 -16.60 -4.52
CA GLY A 122 9.96 -17.25 -3.31
C GLY A 122 8.82 -18.23 -3.52
N ARG A 123 8.48 -18.87 -2.41
CA ARG A 123 7.35 -19.78 -2.32
C ARG A 123 6.40 -19.31 -1.23
N LEU A 124 5.12 -19.48 -1.46
CA LEU A 124 4.08 -19.26 -0.47
C LEU A 124 3.59 -20.64 -0.01
N ASP A 125 3.84 -20.97 1.26
CA ASP A 125 3.38 -22.20 1.89
C ASP A 125 2.10 -21.90 2.68
N PRO A 126 0.91 -22.15 2.09
CA PRO A 126 -0.36 -21.82 2.72
C PRO A 126 -0.71 -22.84 3.83
N SER A 127 -1.33 -22.33 4.87
CA SER A 127 -1.94 -23.14 5.92
C SER A 127 -3.24 -22.49 6.40
N LEU A 128 -4.10 -23.30 7.06
CA LEU A 128 -5.36 -22.82 7.59
C LEU A 128 -5.25 -22.65 9.10
N ARG A 129 -5.68 -21.51 9.61
CA ARG A 129 -5.81 -21.24 11.04
C ARG A 129 -7.28 -21.11 11.41
N HIS A 130 -7.64 -21.63 12.57
CA HIS A 130 -9.01 -21.57 13.07
C HIS A 130 -9.10 -20.60 14.23
N ARG A 131 -10.13 -19.73 14.19
CA ARG A 131 -10.50 -18.87 15.30
C ARG A 131 -12.02 -18.94 15.47
N GLY A 132 -12.47 -19.56 16.55
CA GLY A 132 -13.87 -19.90 16.71
C GLY A 132 -14.37 -20.75 15.55
N ILE A 133 -15.41 -20.29 14.88
CA ILE A 133 -16.00 -20.96 13.71
C ILE A 133 -15.36 -20.54 12.38
N PHE A 134 -14.44 -19.58 12.41
CA PHE A 134 -13.83 -19.03 11.19
C PHE A 134 -12.51 -19.74 10.87
N THR A 135 -12.34 -20.08 9.60
CA THR A 135 -11.10 -20.59 9.03
C THR A 135 -10.46 -19.49 8.20
N ILE A 136 -9.22 -19.13 8.52
CA ILE A 136 -8.49 -18.03 7.89
C ILE A 136 -7.23 -18.59 7.26
N PRO A 137 -7.03 -18.39 5.93
CA PRO A 137 -5.81 -18.78 5.27
C PRO A 137 -4.67 -17.85 5.70
N VAL A 138 -3.57 -18.46 6.07
CA VAL A 138 -2.29 -17.80 6.35
C VAL A 138 -1.21 -18.45 5.51
N TYR A 139 -0.07 -17.80 5.39
CA TYR A 139 1.07 -18.32 4.65
C TYR A 139 2.37 -18.08 5.39
N GLU A 140 3.34 -18.90 5.07
CA GLU A 140 4.76 -18.67 5.30
C GLU A 140 5.44 -18.52 3.95
N ALA A 141 6.25 -17.46 3.79
CA ALA A 141 6.88 -17.12 2.54
C ALA A 141 8.39 -17.01 2.71
N PRO A 142 9.17 -18.07 2.45
CA PRO A 142 10.60 -17.95 2.23
C PRO A 142 10.85 -17.18 0.93
N LEU A 143 11.51 -16.03 1.06
CA LEU A 143 11.83 -15.11 -0.03
C LEU A 143 13.34 -14.95 -0.15
N SER A 144 13.82 -14.94 -1.39
CA SER A 144 15.18 -14.56 -1.76
C SER A 144 15.11 -13.28 -2.59
N LEU A 145 15.79 -12.25 -2.12
CA LEU A 145 15.91 -10.96 -2.78
C LEU A 145 17.35 -10.78 -3.23
N LYS A 146 17.55 -10.31 -4.46
CA LYS A 146 18.88 -9.96 -4.97
C LYS A 146 18.79 -8.80 -5.95
N GLY A 147 19.89 -8.12 -6.15
CA GLY A 147 19.95 -7.04 -7.10
C GLY A 147 21.24 -6.23 -7.00
N ARG A 148 21.22 -5.08 -7.64
CA ARG A 148 22.38 -4.20 -7.72
C ARG A 148 21.97 -2.75 -7.57
N PHE A 149 22.67 -2.02 -6.73
CA PHE A 149 22.61 -0.57 -6.64
C PHE A 149 23.65 0.07 -7.54
N GLN A 150 23.27 1.17 -8.17
CA GLN A 150 24.16 2.03 -8.95
C GLN A 150 23.78 3.49 -8.67
N PRO A 151 24.02 3.97 -7.43
CA PRO A 151 23.62 5.31 -7.03
C PRO A 151 24.43 6.37 -7.76
N SER A 152 23.78 7.47 -8.16
CA SER A 152 24.42 8.62 -8.80
C SER A 152 24.19 9.89 -7.97
N ALA A 153 25.23 10.38 -7.30
CA ALA A 153 25.17 11.64 -6.55
C ALA A 153 24.75 12.83 -7.43
N ALA A 154 25.24 12.86 -8.68
CA ALA A 154 24.94 13.93 -9.64
C ALA A 154 23.44 14.01 -9.98
N ALA A 155 22.74 12.86 -9.95
CA ALA A 155 21.33 12.81 -10.33
C ALA A 155 20.38 13.25 -9.17
N ILE A 156 20.89 13.51 -7.97
CA ILE A 156 20.15 14.18 -6.89
C ILE A 156 19.90 15.66 -7.23
N GLY A 157 20.75 16.28 -8.07
CA GLY A 157 20.51 17.62 -8.61
C GLY A 157 20.71 18.76 -7.59
N VAL A 158 21.39 18.52 -6.46
CA VAL A 158 21.70 19.53 -5.45
C VAL A 158 23.12 20.02 -5.65
N GLU A 159 23.29 21.29 -6.02
CA GLU A 159 24.59 21.89 -6.27
C GLU A 159 25.41 21.98 -4.98
N GLY A 160 26.70 21.60 -5.08
CA GLY A 160 27.61 21.62 -3.92
C GLY A 160 27.30 20.58 -2.84
N ALA A 161 26.49 19.56 -3.15
CA ALA A 161 26.18 18.48 -2.22
C ALA A 161 27.43 17.63 -1.91
N SER A 162 27.67 17.40 -0.62
CA SER A 162 28.71 16.51 -0.11
C SER A 162 28.08 15.29 0.55
N PHE A 163 28.24 14.11 -0.04
CA PHE A 163 27.65 12.85 0.41
C PHE A 163 28.58 12.14 1.39
N ASP A 164 28.02 11.73 2.55
CA ASP A 164 28.72 10.91 3.53
C ASP A 164 28.41 9.43 3.28
N TRP A 165 29.06 8.86 2.28
CA TRP A 165 28.89 7.45 1.88
C TRP A 165 29.22 6.47 3.01
N ALA A 166 30.08 6.85 3.96
CA ALA A 166 30.44 6.00 5.09
C ALA A 166 29.28 5.79 6.08
N LYS A 167 28.31 6.70 6.06
CA LYS A 167 27.09 6.63 6.89
C LYS A 167 25.86 6.14 6.11
N ALA A 168 26.06 5.51 4.97
CA ALA A 168 25.00 4.92 4.19
C ALA A 168 24.27 3.82 4.98
N ARG A 169 22.96 3.69 4.74
CA ARG A 169 22.11 2.69 5.36
C ARG A 169 21.26 1.98 4.29
N ALA A 170 21.15 0.67 4.40
CA ALA A 170 20.14 -0.10 3.68
C ALA A 170 18.85 -0.10 4.51
N ILE A 171 17.72 0.12 3.86
CA ILE A 171 16.40 0.20 4.49
C ILE A 171 15.45 -0.76 3.79
N VAL A 172 14.72 -1.56 4.56
CA VAL A 172 13.65 -2.45 4.07
C VAL A 172 12.37 -2.11 4.82
N GLY A 173 11.30 -1.82 4.10
CA GLY A 173 9.98 -1.57 4.66
C GLY A 173 9.12 -2.82 4.68
N LEU A 174 8.36 -3.02 5.76
CA LEU A 174 7.40 -4.11 5.93
C LEU A 174 6.13 -3.60 6.59
N THR A 175 4.98 -4.06 6.13
CA THR A 175 3.71 -3.67 6.77
C THR A 175 3.57 -4.27 8.17
N TYR A 176 4.01 -5.52 8.36
CA TYR A 176 3.93 -6.23 9.64
C TYR A 176 5.24 -6.96 9.94
N PRO A 177 6.23 -6.31 10.58
CA PRO A 177 7.53 -6.93 10.93
C PRO A 177 7.40 -8.12 11.88
N ARG A 178 6.32 -8.18 12.65
CA ARG A 178 6.00 -9.36 13.52
C ARG A 178 5.86 -10.66 12.74
N GLY A 179 5.61 -10.58 11.43
CA GLY A 179 5.62 -11.74 10.52
C GLY A 179 7.02 -12.26 10.18
N LEU A 180 8.10 -11.59 10.60
CA LEU A 180 9.45 -12.09 10.41
C LEU A 180 9.76 -13.22 11.38
N ARG A 181 10.29 -14.32 10.86
CA ARG A 181 10.70 -15.49 11.68
C ARG A 181 12.05 -15.28 12.36
N SER A 182 12.91 -14.49 11.75
CA SER A 182 14.26 -14.17 12.25
C SER A 182 14.71 -12.82 11.67
N ALA A 183 15.70 -12.19 12.30
CA ALA A 183 16.32 -10.99 11.76
C ALA A 183 16.95 -11.31 10.40
N PRO A 184 16.57 -10.58 9.32
CA PRO A 184 17.13 -10.83 8.01
C PRO A 184 18.61 -10.41 7.96
N VAL A 185 19.40 -11.19 7.22
CA VAL A 185 20.81 -10.87 6.97
C VAL A 185 20.93 -10.41 5.51
N LEU A 186 21.40 -9.18 5.36
CA LEU A 186 21.70 -8.58 4.06
C LEU A 186 23.17 -8.85 3.71
N GLN A 187 23.39 -9.50 2.58
CA GLN A 187 24.71 -9.57 1.93
C GLN A 187 24.89 -8.29 1.11
N TRP A 188 25.83 -7.47 1.45
CA TRP A 188 26.11 -6.19 0.81
C TRP A 188 27.56 -6.12 0.35
N GLY A 189 27.77 -6.15 -0.98
CA GLY A 189 29.15 -6.18 -1.53
C GLY A 189 30.00 -7.33 -0.98
N GLY A 190 29.40 -8.48 -0.72
CA GLY A 190 30.06 -9.64 -0.13
C GLY A 190 30.20 -9.64 1.40
N GLN A 191 29.70 -8.62 2.11
CA GLN A 191 29.71 -8.54 3.58
C GLN A 191 28.31 -8.78 4.14
N ALA A 192 28.20 -9.63 5.15
CA ALA A 192 26.95 -9.88 5.85
C ALA A 192 26.69 -8.81 6.90
N VAL A 193 25.50 -8.18 6.87
CA VAL A 193 25.02 -7.22 7.86
C VAL A 193 23.60 -7.61 8.30
N THR A 194 23.36 -7.58 9.61
CA THR A 194 22.03 -7.88 10.15
C THR A 194 21.17 -6.62 10.10
N LEU A 195 19.95 -6.76 9.62
CA LEU A 195 18.95 -5.68 9.65
C LEU A 195 18.30 -5.65 11.04
N GLU A 196 18.22 -4.47 11.61
CA GLU A 196 17.61 -4.18 12.91
C GLU A 196 16.36 -3.31 12.73
N PRO A 197 15.41 -3.30 13.67
CA PRO A 197 14.28 -2.39 13.63
C PRO A 197 14.73 -0.93 13.51
N GLY A 198 14.22 -0.24 12.51
CA GLY A 198 14.49 1.16 12.23
C GLY A 198 13.36 2.08 12.69
N ILE A 199 13.41 3.33 12.26
CA ILE A 199 12.36 4.32 12.54
C ILE A 199 11.27 4.14 11.47
N PRO A 200 9.99 3.97 11.87
CA PRO A 200 8.88 3.92 10.92
C PRO A 200 8.86 5.15 10.01
N ARG A 201 8.58 4.94 8.74
CA ARG A 201 8.52 6.02 7.74
C ARG A 201 7.18 6.00 7.03
N ASP A 202 6.64 7.18 6.76
CA ASP A 202 5.36 7.32 6.10
C ASP A 202 5.35 6.60 4.74
N GLY A 203 4.36 5.72 4.57
CA GLY A 203 4.18 4.91 3.37
C GLY A 203 5.09 3.68 3.20
N TRP A 204 6.07 3.45 4.12
CA TRP A 204 6.94 2.27 4.07
C TRP A 204 6.55 1.22 5.10
N GLY A 205 5.65 1.58 6.02
CA GLY A 205 5.34 0.80 7.20
C GLY A 205 6.45 0.86 8.24
N ASP A 206 6.62 -0.23 8.97
CA ASP A 206 7.77 -0.39 9.86
C ASP A 206 9.03 -0.69 9.03
N THR A 207 10.16 -0.16 9.44
CA THR A 207 11.42 -0.34 8.70
C THR A 207 12.39 -1.24 9.45
N LEU A 208 13.21 -1.93 8.66
CA LEU A 208 14.42 -2.59 9.11
C LEU A 208 15.60 -1.87 8.47
N GLU A 209 16.64 -1.59 9.23
CA GLU A 209 17.77 -0.80 8.76
C GLU A 209 19.10 -1.45 9.16
N ALA A 210 20.10 -1.31 8.29
CA ALA A 210 21.47 -1.68 8.61
C ALA A 210 22.46 -0.64 8.06
N PRO A 211 23.54 -0.30 8.79
CA PRO A 211 24.63 0.46 8.21
C PRO A 211 25.33 -0.37 7.14
N VAL A 212 25.58 0.23 5.98
CA VAL A 212 26.26 -0.44 4.87
C VAL A 212 27.47 0.33 4.44
N LYS A 213 28.54 -0.38 4.09
CA LYS A 213 29.77 0.25 3.63
C LYS A 213 29.70 0.45 2.12
N ILE A 214 29.84 1.68 1.70
CA ILE A 214 30.00 2.06 0.30
C ILE A 214 30.92 3.29 0.29
N ASP A 215 31.79 3.37 -0.70
CA ASP A 215 32.58 4.56 -0.97
C ASP A 215 32.18 5.17 -2.34
N ALA A 216 32.73 6.30 -2.69
CA ALA A 216 32.41 6.96 -3.94
C ALA A 216 32.76 6.10 -5.18
N SER A 217 33.80 5.27 -5.09
CA SER A 217 34.20 4.36 -6.16
C SER A 217 33.24 3.18 -6.28
N GLY A 218 32.84 2.59 -5.17
CA GLY A 218 31.82 1.56 -5.11
C GLY A 218 30.43 2.05 -5.54
N ALA A 219 30.09 3.29 -5.22
CA ALA A 219 28.87 3.91 -5.71
C ALA A 219 28.86 4.00 -7.25
N ALA A 220 29.98 4.40 -7.85
CA ALA A 220 30.10 4.47 -9.32
C ALA A 220 30.15 3.10 -9.99
N ALA A 221 30.85 2.12 -9.39
CA ALA A 221 30.96 0.75 -9.91
C ALA A 221 29.64 -0.05 -9.74
N GLY A 222 28.84 0.31 -8.77
CA GLY A 222 27.64 -0.41 -8.33
C GLY A 222 27.95 -1.49 -7.30
N VAL A 223 26.97 -1.75 -6.40
CA VAL A 223 27.08 -2.71 -5.32
C VAL A 223 25.99 -3.76 -5.43
N GLU A 224 26.37 -5.02 -5.42
CA GLU A 224 25.44 -6.14 -5.38
C GLU A 224 24.92 -6.38 -3.97
N PHE A 225 23.66 -6.78 -3.87
CA PHE A 225 23.07 -7.22 -2.62
C PHE A 225 22.30 -8.54 -2.82
N ALA A 226 22.24 -9.30 -1.74
CA ALA A 226 21.36 -10.47 -1.62
C ALA A 226 20.83 -10.56 -0.19
N MET A 227 19.60 -11.02 -0.03
CA MET A 227 18.96 -11.18 1.26
C MET A 227 17.98 -12.34 1.22
N GLU A 228 18.00 -13.16 2.25
CA GLU A 228 16.98 -14.17 2.47
C GLU A 228 16.15 -13.80 3.70
N MET A 229 14.85 -13.99 3.61
CA MET A 229 13.92 -13.74 4.69
C MET A 229 12.72 -14.66 4.59
N THR A 230 12.15 -14.99 5.74
CA THR A 230 10.87 -15.71 5.79
C THR A 230 9.82 -14.83 6.43
N LEU A 231 8.79 -14.51 5.66
CA LEU A 231 7.65 -13.70 6.08
C LEU A 231 6.45 -14.60 6.39
N GLN A 232 5.80 -14.34 7.50
CA GLN A 232 4.45 -14.84 7.78
C GLN A 232 3.43 -13.76 7.46
N GLY A 233 2.29 -14.18 6.94
CA GLY A 233 1.22 -13.25 6.62
C GLY A 233 -0.12 -13.95 6.42
N SER A 234 -1.14 -13.14 6.17
CA SER A 234 -2.49 -13.61 5.83
C SER A 234 -3.03 -12.80 4.66
N THR A 235 -3.98 -13.35 3.93
CA THR A 235 -4.76 -12.67 2.91
C THR A 235 -3.97 -12.23 1.66
N ARG A 236 -2.86 -11.48 1.80
CA ARG A 236 -2.14 -10.87 0.66
C ARG A 236 -0.65 -10.80 0.94
N ILE A 237 0.15 -11.00 -0.11
CA ILE A 237 1.55 -10.57 -0.19
C ILE A 237 1.74 -9.64 -1.38
N ALA A 238 2.44 -8.54 -1.17
CA ALA A 238 2.79 -7.60 -2.22
C ALA A 238 4.29 -7.27 -2.16
N VAL A 239 4.89 -7.06 -3.31
CA VAL A 239 6.29 -6.63 -3.46
C VAL A 239 6.28 -5.34 -4.25
N ALA A 240 6.81 -4.27 -3.64
CA ALA A 240 6.94 -2.98 -4.32
C ALA A 240 8.02 -3.06 -5.42
N PRO A 241 7.76 -2.56 -6.64
CA PRO A 241 8.72 -2.61 -7.75
C PRO A 241 9.78 -1.51 -7.63
N VAL A 242 10.68 -1.63 -6.64
CA VAL A 242 11.69 -0.60 -6.35
C VAL A 242 12.84 -0.52 -7.36
N GLY A 243 13.10 -1.58 -8.13
CA GLY A 243 14.17 -1.60 -9.13
C GLY A 243 13.88 -0.75 -10.38
N ALA A 244 14.92 -0.32 -11.09
CA ALA A 244 14.74 0.18 -12.45
C ALA A 244 14.25 -0.97 -13.37
N ARG A 245 14.74 -2.17 -13.13
CA ARG A 245 14.22 -3.43 -13.65
C ARG A 245 13.83 -4.32 -12.49
N ASN A 246 12.59 -4.81 -12.49
CA ASN A 246 12.06 -5.67 -11.46
C ASN A 246 11.64 -7.01 -12.04
N VAL A 247 11.99 -8.09 -11.35
CA VAL A 247 11.55 -9.44 -11.65
C VAL A 247 11.04 -10.06 -10.35
N VAL A 248 9.78 -10.49 -10.33
CA VAL A 248 9.22 -11.20 -9.19
C VAL A 248 8.71 -12.55 -9.65
N THR A 249 9.11 -13.62 -8.95
CA THR A 249 8.66 -14.98 -9.23
C THR A 249 8.14 -15.61 -7.94
N LEU A 250 6.88 -15.98 -7.91
CA LEU A 250 6.24 -16.60 -6.76
C LEU A 250 5.56 -17.92 -7.18
N LYS A 251 5.72 -18.93 -6.32
CA LYS A 251 5.08 -20.23 -6.44
C LYS A 251 4.30 -20.54 -5.17
N SER A 252 3.23 -21.30 -5.30
CA SER A 252 2.45 -21.75 -4.14
C SER A 252 1.65 -23.01 -4.49
N SER A 253 1.35 -23.81 -3.49
CA SER A 253 0.37 -24.88 -3.59
C SER A 253 -1.09 -24.41 -3.48
N TRP A 254 -1.34 -23.10 -3.35
CA TRP A 254 -2.68 -22.53 -3.33
C TRP A 254 -3.32 -22.60 -4.71
N VAL A 255 -4.47 -23.29 -4.82
CA VAL A 255 -5.11 -23.61 -6.10
C VAL A 255 -5.97 -22.49 -6.68
N ASP A 256 -6.35 -21.51 -5.86
CA ASP A 256 -7.26 -20.43 -6.25
C ASP A 256 -6.64 -19.04 -5.93
N PRO A 257 -5.55 -18.65 -6.63
CA PRO A 257 -4.89 -17.38 -6.42
C PRO A 257 -5.67 -16.23 -7.06
N SER A 258 -5.66 -15.06 -6.41
CA SER A 258 -6.07 -13.80 -7.01
C SER A 258 -4.85 -12.92 -7.24
N PHE A 259 -4.61 -12.55 -8.50
CA PHE A 259 -3.52 -11.66 -8.89
C PHE A 259 -4.05 -10.24 -9.07
N GLY A 260 -3.45 -9.28 -8.38
CA GLY A 260 -3.86 -7.89 -8.43
C GLY A 260 -2.69 -6.94 -8.17
N GLY A 261 -2.97 -5.63 -8.09
CA GLY A 261 -1.98 -4.57 -7.94
C GLY A 261 -1.77 -3.79 -9.23
N THR A 262 -0.67 -3.02 -9.30
CA THR A 262 -0.35 -2.16 -10.45
C THR A 262 0.05 -2.92 -11.71
N ALA A 263 0.40 -4.21 -11.58
CA ALA A 263 0.75 -5.07 -12.71
C ALA A 263 0.27 -6.50 -12.52
N LEU A 264 -0.15 -7.11 -13.62
CA LEU A 264 -0.48 -8.53 -13.67
C LEU A 264 0.76 -9.35 -14.06
N PRO A 265 0.83 -10.66 -13.70
CA PRO A 265 1.94 -11.51 -14.08
C PRO A 265 2.01 -11.67 -15.62
N ILE A 266 3.22 -11.56 -16.16
CA ILE A 266 3.48 -11.78 -17.61
C ILE A 266 3.42 -13.27 -18.00
N ARG A 267 3.69 -14.14 -17.03
CA ARG A 267 3.49 -15.58 -17.12
C ARG A 267 2.83 -16.09 -15.87
N ARG A 268 1.84 -16.96 -16.04
CA ARG A 268 1.18 -17.65 -14.92
C ARG A 268 0.73 -19.03 -15.38
N THR A 269 0.92 -19.99 -14.49
CA THR A 269 0.29 -21.31 -14.55
C THR A 269 -0.51 -21.49 -13.28
N VAL A 270 -1.78 -21.87 -13.40
CA VAL A 270 -2.66 -22.16 -12.25
C VAL A 270 -3.29 -23.51 -12.53
N GLY A 271 -3.24 -24.41 -11.56
CA GLY A 271 -3.75 -25.75 -11.66
C GLY A 271 -4.00 -26.40 -10.30
N PRO A 272 -4.34 -27.68 -10.27
CA PRO A 272 -4.66 -28.41 -9.04
C PRO A 272 -3.46 -28.51 -8.07
N GLU A 273 -2.23 -28.37 -8.56
CA GLU A 273 -0.99 -28.37 -7.75
C GLU A 273 -0.65 -26.97 -7.21
N GLY A 274 -1.43 -25.91 -7.56
CA GLY A 274 -1.19 -24.55 -7.15
C GLY A 274 -0.85 -23.62 -8.31
N PHE A 275 0.02 -22.63 -8.07
CA PHE A 275 0.39 -21.66 -9.08
C PHE A 275 1.90 -21.42 -9.16
N ASP A 276 2.34 -21.00 -10.35
CA ASP A 276 3.65 -20.39 -10.63
C ASP A 276 3.39 -19.10 -11.41
N ALA A 277 3.86 -17.97 -10.90
CA ALA A 277 3.59 -16.67 -11.49
C ALA A 277 4.87 -15.80 -11.52
N ARG A 278 5.08 -15.09 -12.65
CA ARG A 278 6.22 -14.22 -12.88
C ARG A 278 5.77 -12.84 -13.36
N TRP A 279 6.29 -11.81 -12.72
CA TRP A 279 6.13 -10.41 -13.07
C TRP A 279 7.45 -9.82 -13.54
N GLU A 280 7.39 -8.97 -14.54
CA GLU A 280 8.51 -8.14 -14.97
C GLU A 280 8.01 -6.71 -15.14
N LEU A 281 8.64 -5.77 -14.45
CA LEU A 281 8.28 -4.37 -14.48
C LEU A 281 9.52 -3.50 -14.66
N SER A 282 9.40 -2.50 -15.52
CA SER A 282 10.37 -1.42 -15.60
C SER A 282 9.96 -0.25 -14.71
N TYR A 283 10.89 0.67 -14.43
CA TYR A 283 10.63 1.86 -13.64
C TYR A 283 9.59 2.82 -14.25
N PHE A 284 9.32 2.72 -15.55
CA PHE A 284 8.27 3.49 -16.22
C PHE A 284 6.85 3.13 -15.74
N GLY A 285 6.67 1.90 -15.27
CA GLY A 285 5.37 1.42 -14.75
C GLY A 285 5.08 1.81 -13.31
N ARG A 286 6.00 2.51 -12.63
CA ARG A 286 5.83 2.99 -11.25
C ARG A 286 5.76 4.52 -11.21
N GLY A 287 4.98 5.10 -10.31
CA GLY A 287 4.74 6.53 -10.23
C GLY A 287 5.79 7.35 -9.47
N TYR A 288 7.01 6.83 -9.23
CA TYR A 288 8.04 7.48 -8.40
C TYR A 288 9.44 7.38 -9.02
N PRO A 289 10.35 8.34 -8.72
CA PRO A 289 11.68 8.42 -9.33
C PRO A 289 12.63 7.32 -8.83
N GLN A 290 13.74 7.12 -9.55
CA GLN A 290 14.80 6.16 -9.18
C GLN A 290 15.61 6.64 -7.97
N GLN A 291 15.63 7.92 -7.72
CA GLN A 291 16.32 8.57 -6.62
C GLN A 291 15.71 9.93 -6.32
N TRP A 292 15.78 10.35 -5.07
CA TRP A 292 15.28 11.64 -4.59
C TRP A 292 16.01 12.06 -3.33
N SER A 293 15.81 13.31 -2.91
CA SER A 293 16.29 13.82 -1.63
C SER A 293 15.15 14.29 -0.76
N GLU A 294 15.29 14.09 0.53
CA GLU A 294 14.38 14.58 1.56
C GLU A 294 15.07 15.72 2.32
N GLY A 295 14.37 16.82 2.56
CA GLY A 295 14.90 18.01 3.24
C GLY A 295 15.59 19.03 2.34
N ALA A 296 15.71 18.80 1.03
CA ALA A 296 16.35 19.72 0.08
C ALA A 296 15.35 20.59 -0.74
N GLY A 297 14.15 20.83 -0.21
CA GLY A 297 13.14 21.66 -0.90
C GLY A 297 12.53 21.02 -2.14
N GLN A 298 12.81 19.76 -2.42
CA GLN A 298 12.11 18.96 -3.41
C GLN A 298 10.91 18.28 -2.77
N SER A 299 9.84 18.15 -3.53
CA SER A 299 8.58 17.56 -3.07
C SER A 299 8.83 16.22 -2.40
N GLU A 300 8.30 16.04 -1.18
CA GLU A 300 8.23 14.75 -0.52
C GLU A 300 7.59 13.74 -1.48
N VAL A 301 8.40 12.79 -1.96
CA VAL A 301 7.84 11.63 -2.64
C VAL A 301 7.12 10.84 -1.56
N SER A 302 5.81 10.99 -1.51
CA SER A 302 4.97 10.20 -0.62
C SER A 302 5.12 8.73 -1.00
N VAL A 303 5.82 7.99 -0.18
CA VAL A 303 6.06 6.55 -0.36
C VAL A 303 4.76 5.73 -0.28
N GLY A 304 3.66 6.33 0.17
CA GLY A 304 2.31 5.78 -0.01
C GLY A 304 1.99 5.43 -1.47
N GLN A 305 2.69 6.02 -2.44
CA GLN A 305 2.62 5.64 -3.85
C GLN A 305 3.42 4.36 -4.16
N ILE A 306 4.35 3.94 -3.31
CA ILE A 306 5.17 2.73 -3.53
C ILE A 306 4.43 1.46 -3.07
N ALA A 307 3.57 1.57 -2.06
CA ALA A 307 2.93 0.42 -1.39
C ALA A 307 1.53 0.07 -1.95
N ASN A 308 0.96 0.87 -2.85
CA ASN A 308 -0.31 0.63 -3.53
C ASN A 308 -0.02 0.09 -4.94
#